data_6c367e811de2a5ce9188d49f63610e6e
#
_entry.id   6c367e811de2a5ce9188d49f63610e6e
#
_cell.length_a   1.000
_cell.length_b   1.000
_cell.length_c   1.000
_cell.angle_alpha   90.00
_cell.angle_beta   90.00
_cell.angle_gamma   90.00
#
_symmetry.space_group_name_H-M   'P 1'
#
loop_
_entity.id
_entity.type
_entity.pdbx_description
1 polymer ?
#
loop_
_entity_poly.entity_id
_entity_poly.type
_entity_poly.pdbx_seq_one_letter_code
_entity_poly.pdbx_strand_id
1 'polypeptide(L)'
;MTGTVGKRRWRRVLRGACWAAAFVLGLGLLAPVAAWAWWQPEPKARGTGTNALWARHQWVGEPHTDAEYRAFADLLKANRITDVYFHAGPFEADGTVPPGKYRHAGALTAAMERYAPDVRTQAYLGQIRVVEGEGVIEIDDPDVRAEILRTDEIFLDLGFDGIHYDLEPIYPDDRAFLDLLDATRALTRERNALLSVALEQPTLADAAQPVYDALLPRQGAFRHPARPTEDFLRAVAGKADQVAIMTYDVALPTESLAGWHFARHTRAVLELIGDRTTVFIGVPTYRPPMMPWAEDLEVALRGVRRGIDLLDRPPKRPYGVGIYAAWTTSADEWELYRANWLPPETGKASG
;
A
#
# COMPACT_ATOMS: atom_id res chain seq x y z
N MET A 1 47.13 37.83 -38.25
CA MET A 1 47.42 36.86 -37.15
C MET A 1 46.16 36.59 -36.31
N THR A 2 45.12 35.96 -36.86
CA THR A 2 43.82 35.76 -36.14
C THR A 2 43.27 34.35 -36.14
N GLY A 3 44.09 33.36 -36.53
CA GLY A 3 43.59 31.96 -36.76
C GLY A 3 43.84 30.89 -35.69
N THR A 4 44.65 31.18 -34.66
CA THR A 4 45.12 30.12 -33.72
C THR A 4 44.39 30.08 -32.38
N VAL A 5 43.75 31.18 -31.95
CA VAL A 5 43.06 31.24 -30.66
C VAL A 5 41.71 30.50 -30.68
N GLY A 6 40.98 30.54 -31.80
CA GLY A 6 39.73 29.87 -31.98
C GLY A 6 39.83 28.29 -31.93
N LYS A 7 40.86 27.76 -32.52
CA LYS A 7 41.09 26.28 -32.59
C LYS A 7 41.41 25.66 -31.21
N ARG A 8 42.08 26.44 -30.31
CA ARG A 8 42.37 25.98 -28.94
C ARG A 8 41.15 25.98 -28.04
N ARG A 9 40.27 26.96 -28.20
CA ARG A 9 39.02 27.07 -27.45
C ARG A 9 38.04 25.96 -27.85
N TRP A 10 37.89 25.69 -29.13
CA TRP A 10 37.05 24.62 -29.65
C TRP A 10 37.53 23.22 -29.19
N ARG A 11 38.83 22.97 -29.16
CA ARG A 11 39.40 21.68 -28.68
C ARG A 11 39.16 21.49 -27.18
N ARG A 12 39.11 22.54 -26.36
CA ARG A 12 38.77 22.43 -24.93
C ARG A 12 37.30 22.16 -24.73
N VAL A 13 36.41 22.79 -25.48
CA VAL A 13 34.97 22.56 -25.44
C VAL A 13 34.63 21.11 -25.88
N LEU A 14 35.24 20.64 -27.01
CA LEU A 14 35.07 19.27 -27.48
C LEU A 14 35.59 18.24 -26.46
N ARG A 15 36.74 18.48 -25.86
CA ARG A 15 37.26 17.59 -24.80
C ARG A 15 36.34 17.58 -23.60
N GLY A 16 35.83 18.72 -23.15
CA GLY A 16 34.85 18.78 -22.06
C GLY A 16 33.55 18.03 -22.39
N ALA A 17 33.03 18.17 -23.60
CA ALA A 17 31.84 17.44 -24.07
C ALA A 17 32.10 15.93 -24.16
N CYS A 18 33.29 15.49 -24.66
CA CYS A 18 33.65 14.07 -24.66
C CYS A 18 33.80 13.47 -23.27
N TRP A 19 34.37 14.22 -22.32
CA TRP A 19 34.45 13.76 -20.93
C TRP A 19 33.08 13.70 -20.25
N ALA A 20 32.22 14.69 -20.49
CA ALA A 20 30.84 14.68 -20.00
C ALA A 20 30.03 13.51 -20.60
N ALA A 21 30.16 13.26 -21.91
CA ALA A 21 29.54 12.12 -22.56
C ALA A 21 30.08 10.78 -22.05
N ALA A 22 31.41 10.65 -21.86
CA ALA A 22 32.02 9.45 -21.29
C ALA A 22 31.60 9.23 -19.83
N PHE A 23 31.43 10.31 -19.05
CA PHE A 23 30.94 10.23 -17.67
C PHE A 23 29.47 9.80 -17.62
N VAL A 24 28.61 10.35 -18.49
CA VAL A 24 27.19 9.97 -18.59
C VAL A 24 27.06 8.52 -19.07
N LEU A 25 27.86 8.10 -20.07
CA LEU A 25 27.91 6.71 -20.54
C LEU A 25 28.44 5.78 -19.45
N GLY A 26 29.44 6.19 -18.70
CA GLY A 26 29.97 5.43 -17.55
C GLY A 26 28.94 5.25 -16.44
N LEU A 27 28.22 6.29 -16.08
CA LEU A 27 27.11 6.21 -15.12
C LEU A 27 25.96 5.35 -15.66
N GLY A 28 25.64 5.47 -16.95
CA GLY A 28 24.60 4.66 -17.62
C GLY A 28 24.93 3.16 -17.64
N LEU A 29 26.21 2.77 -17.63
CA LEU A 29 26.64 1.37 -17.58
C LEU A 29 26.83 0.87 -16.13
N LEU A 30 27.26 1.72 -15.22
CA LEU A 30 27.55 1.33 -13.85
C LEU A 30 26.28 1.26 -12.99
N ALA A 31 25.29 2.13 -13.23
CA ALA A 31 24.05 2.15 -12.47
C ALA A 31 23.24 0.83 -12.56
N PRO A 32 23.03 0.22 -13.74
CA PRO A 32 22.38 -1.08 -13.85
C PRO A 32 23.16 -2.21 -13.16
N VAL A 33 24.49 -2.19 -13.26
CA VAL A 33 25.35 -3.18 -12.58
C VAL A 33 25.28 -3.01 -11.06
N ALA A 34 25.30 -1.79 -10.57
CA ALA A 34 25.15 -1.51 -9.14
C ALA A 34 23.75 -1.92 -8.65
N ALA A 35 22.70 -1.60 -9.41
CA ALA A 35 21.33 -2.01 -9.08
C ALA A 35 21.19 -3.53 -9.07
N TRP A 36 21.77 -4.20 -10.07
CA TRP A 36 21.79 -5.65 -10.13
C TRP A 36 22.57 -6.25 -8.95
N ALA A 37 23.77 -5.77 -8.65
CA ALA A 37 24.59 -6.25 -7.52
C ALA A 37 23.91 -6.02 -6.17
N TRP A 38 23.21 -4.89 -6.02
CA TRP A 38 22.41 -4.62 -4.83
C TRP A 38 21.23 -5.58 -4.69
N TRP A 39 20.65 -5.99 -5.83
CA TRP A 39 19.48 -6.89 -5.84
C TRP A 39 19.84 -8.36 -5.58
N GLN A 40 21.08 -8.81 -5.87
CA GLN A 40 21.48 -10.22 -5.77
C GLN A 40 21.39 -10.84 -4.37
N PRO A 41 21.88 -10.20 -3.28
CA PRO A 41 21.84 -10.83 -1.96
C PRO A 41 20.38 -11.10 -1.51
N GLU A 42 20.11 -12.30 -1.02
CA GLU A 42 18.78 -12.64 -0.51
C GLU A 42 18.52 -11.94 0.83
N PRO A 43 17.37 -11.24 1.02
CA PRO A 43 17.03 -10.61 2.30
C PRO A 43 16.79 -11.65 3.38
N LYS A 44 17.14 -11.30 4.63
CA LYS A 44 17.01 -12.18 5.80
C LYS A 44 15.67 -12.00 6.52
N ALA A 45 15.13 -10.78 6.51
CA ALA A 45 13.89 -10.47 7.18
C ALA A 45 12.73 -11.36 6.70
N ARG A 46 11.82 -11.63 7.62
CA ARG A 46 10.57 -12.36 7.41
C ARG A 46 9.44 -11.58 8.07
N GLY A 47 8.21 -11.89 7.70
CA GLY A 47 7.04 -11.29 8.31
C GLY A 47 6.89 -11.61 9.79
N THR A 48 6.26 -10.72 10.52
CA THR A 48 6.05 -10.84 11.98
C THR A 48 4.79 -11.63 12.35
N GLY A 49 3.99 -12.06 11.35
CA GLY A 49 2.71 -12.74 11.57
C GLY A 49 1.50 -11.81 11.58
N THR A 50 1.69 -10.52 11.34
CA THR A 50 0.61 -9.53 11.16
C THR A 50 0.53 -9.21 9.67
N ASN A 51 -0.61 -9.51 9.03
CA ASN A 51 -0.79 -9.33 7.59
C ASN A 51 -2.24 -8.97 7.28
N ALA A 52 -2.45 -8.19 6.22
CA ALA A 52 -3.77 -7.80 5.76
C ALA A 52 -4.09 -8.37 4.37
N LEU A 53 -5.38 -8.45 4.06
CA LEU A 53 -5.88 -8.93 2.78
C LEU A 53 -7.09 -8.09 2.35
N TRP A 54 -7.07 -7.59 1.12
CA TRP A 54 -8.25 -6.98 0.51
C TRP A 54 -9.15 -8.06 -0.09
N ALA A 55 -10.44 -8.03 0.26
CA ALA A 55 -11.45 -8.98 -0.18
C ALA A 55 -12.57 -8.28 -0.97
N ARG A 56 -13.14 -9.02 -1.93
CA ARG A 56 -14.15 -8.50 -2.88
C ARG A 56 -15.45 -8.09 -2.21
N HIS A 57 -16.15 -7.18 -2.90
CA HIS A 57 -17.53 -6.77 -2.62
C HIS A 57 -18.54 -7.94 -2.53
N GLN A 58 -18.34 -9.02 -3.28
CA GLN A 58 -19.21 -10.19 -3.25
C GLN A 58 -19.44 -10.75 -1.85
N TRP A 59 -18.44 -10.69 -0.97
CA TRP A 59 -18.56 -11.17 0.40
C TRP A 59 -19.63 -10.45 1.23
N VAL A 60 -19.88 -9.17 0.95
CA VAL A 60 -20.91 -8.35 1.63
C VAL A 60 -22.20 -8.25 0.83
N GLY A 61 -22.13 -8.37 -0.49
CA GLY A 61 -23.24 -8.14 -1.41
C GLY A 61 -24.00 -9.39 -1.83
N GLU A 62 -23.36 -10.56 -1.81
CA GLU A 62 -23.92 -11.82 -2.28
C GLU A 62 -24.05 -12.87 -1.15
N PRO A 63 -24.98 -13.83 -1.27
CA PRO A 63 -25.10 -14.89 -0.26
C PRO A 63 -23.96 -15.90 -0.43
N HIS A 64 -23.40 -16.35 0.68
CA HIS A 64 -22.41 -17.42 0.74
C HIS A 64 -22.89 -18.57 1.61
N THR A 65 -22.44 -19.77 1.26
CA THR A 65 -22.69 -20.97 2.04
C THR A 65 -21.74 -21.05 3.25
N ASP A 66 -22.12 -21.80 4.26
CA ASP A 66 -21.28 -22.09 5.42
C ASP A 66 -19.93 -22.74 5.02
N ALA A 67 -19.92 -23.56 3.97
CA ALA A 67 -18.71 -24.17 3.44
C ALA A 67 -17.74 -23.14 2.81
N GLU A 68 -18.26 -22.11 2.11
CA GLU A 68 -17.44 -21.04 1.55
C GLU A 68 -16.84 -20.17 2.64
N TYR A 69 -17.60 -19.81 3.68
CA TYR A 69 -17.07 -19.09 4.83
C TYR A 69 -15.96 -19.86 5.55
N ARG A 70 -16.11 -21.16 5.74
CA ARG A 70 -15.06 -22.01 6.33
C ARG A 70 -13.82 -22.06 5.46
N ALA A 71 -13.99 -22.29 4.16
CA ALA A 71 -12.87 -22.35 3.23
C ALA A 71 -12.08 -21.02 3.21
N PHE A 72 -12.78 -19.89 3.28
CA PHE A 72 -12.13 -18.59 3.38
C PHE A 72 -11.40 -18.40 4.72
N ALA A 73 -12.02 -18.77 5.84
CA ALA A 73 -11.39 -18.74 7.16
C ALA A 73 -10.14 -19.62 7.22
N ASP A 74 -10.18 -20.82 6.63
CA ASP A 74 -9.04 -21.74 6.53
C ASP A 74 -7.90 -21.12 5.70
N LEU A 75 -8.22 -20.44 4.58
CA LEU A 75 -7.25 -19.71 3.78
C LEU A 75 -6.58 -18.60 4.60
N LEU A 76 -7.35 -17.80 5.34
CA LEU A 76 -6.81 -16.72 6.18
C LEU A 76 -5.86 -17.27 7.24
N LYS A 77 -6.27 -18.34 7.91
CA LYS A 77 -5.47 -19.02 8.95
C LYS A 77 -4.18 -19.61 8.38
N ALA A 78 -4.26 -20.32 7.25
CA ALA A 78 -3.10 -20.95 6.60
C ALA A 78 -2.05 -19.91 6.18
N ASN A 79 -2.48 -18.69 5.88
CA ASN A 79 -1.62 -17.59 5.43
C ASN A 79 -1.35 -16.54 6.52
N ARG A 80 -1.75 -16.79 7.77
CA ARG A 80 -1.57 -15.88 8.92
C ARG A 80 -2.04 -14.45 8.60
N ILE A 81 -3.20 -14.35 7.96
CA ILE A 81 -3.89 -13.07 7.75
C ILE A 81 -4.57 -12.69 9.06
N THR A 82 -4.31 -11.50 9.55
CA THR A 82 -4.85 -10.97 10.80
C THR A 82 -5.93 -9.92 10.61
N ASP A 83 -5.96 -9.32 9.40
CA ASP A 83 -6.89 -8.24 9.04
C ASP A 83 -7.44 -8.48 7.64
N VAL A 84 -8.74 -8.32 7.47
CA VAL A 84 -9.38 -8.41 6.15
C VAL A 84 -10.20 -7.15 5.90
N TYR A 85 -9.90 -6.49 4.79
CA TYR A 85 -10.64 -5.33 4.29
C TYR A 85 -11.69 -5.81 3.29
N PHE A 86 -12.93 -5.95 3.73
CA PHE A 86 -14.04 -6.36 2.86
C PHE A 86 -14.64 -5.14 2.15
N HIS A 87 -14.55 -5.12 0.82
CA HIS A 87 -15.08 -4.01 0.04
C HIS A 87 -16.58 -3.87 0.22
N ALA A 88 -16.99 -2.96 1.09
CA ALA A 88 -18.37 -2.69 1.45
C ALA A 88 -18.94 -1.45 0.72
N GLY A 89 -18.07 -0.59 0.17
CA GLY A 89 -18.41 0.54 -0.69
C GLY A 89 -18.71 0.14 -2.13
N PRO A 90 -18.52 1.04 -3.11
CA PRO A 90 -18.08 2.41 -2.87
C PRO A 90 -19.17 3.30 -2.26
N PHE A 91 -18.75 4.43 -1.66
CA PHE A 91 -19.67 5.49 -1.29
C PHE A 91 -20.36 6.08 -2.51
N GLU A 92 -21.59 6.55 -2.32
CA GLU A 92 -22.25 7.46 -3.27
C GLU A 92 -21.77 8.91 -3.04
N ALA A 93 -22.17 9.84 -3.90
CA ALA A 93 -21.72 11.23 -3.82
C ALA A 93 -22.09 11.95 -2.51
N ASP A 94 -23.15 11.50 -1.85
CA ASP A 94 -23.63 12.04 -0.58
C ASP A 94 -22.98 11.40 0.65
N GLY A 95 -22.07 10.45 0.49
CA GLY A 95 -21.41 9.74 1.60
C GLY A 95 -22.14 8.47 2.06
N THR A 96 -23.27 8.12 1.46
CA THR A 96 -23.99 6.87 1.77
C THR A 96 -23.43 5.66 1.03
N VAL A 97 -23.76 4.47 1.52
CA VAL A 97 -23.67 3.21 0.76
C VAL A 97 -25.06 2.59 0.71
N PRO A 98 -25.63 2.38 -0.48
CA PRO A 98 -26.97 1.82 -0.60
C PRO A 98 -27.11 0.44 0.06
N PRO A 99 -28.17 0.18 0.88
CA PRO A 99 -28.32 -1.10 1.59
C PRO A 99 -28.31 -2.33 0.68
N GLY A 100 -28.64 -2.15 -0.59
CA GLY A 100 -28.56 -3.21 -1.61
C GLY A 100 -27.15 -3.74 -1.84
N LYS A 101 -26.11 -2.95 -1.56
CA LYS A 101 -24.71 -3.32 -1.78
C LYS A 101 -24.17 -4.22 -0.66
N TYR A 102 -24.72 -4.16 0.56
CA TYR A 102 -24.19 -4.90 1.73
C TYR A 102 -25.22 -5.80 2.42
N ARG A 103 -26.14 -6.38 1.65
CA ARG A 103 -27.25 -7.22 2.19
C ARG A 103 -26.80 -8.40 3.04
N HIS A 104 -25.61 -8.92 2.78
CA HIS A 104 -25.07 -10.10 3.43
C HIS A 104 -23.93 -9.80 4.42
N ALA A 105 -23.65 -8.51 4.68
CA ALA A 105 -22.59 -8.09 5.58
C ALA A 105 -22.72 -8.66 7.00
N GLY A 106 -23.91 -8.63 7.61
CA GLY A 106 -24.13 -9.23 8.93
C GLY A 106 -23.99 -10.76 8.95
N ALA A 107 -24.30 -11.45 7.84
CA ALA A 107 -24.03 -12.89 7.73
C ALA A 107 -22.53 -13.19 7.62
N LEU A 108 -21.79 -12.34 6.88
CA LEU A 108 -20.35 -12.42 6.78
C LEU A 108 -19.68 -12.24 8.16
N THR A 109 -19.97 -11.16 8.87
CA THR A 109 -19.34 -10.86 10.18
C THR A 109 -19.63 -11.96 11.20
N ALA A 110 -20.87 -12.46 11.27
CA ALA A 110 -21.22 -13.58 12.13
C ALA A 110 -20.50 -14.89 11.75
N ALA A 111 -20.26 -15.12 10.46
CA ALA A 111 -19.49 -16.28 10.00
C ALA A 111 -18.01 -16.14 10.34
N MET A 112 -17.43 -14.93 10.17
CA MET A 112 -16.03 -14.66 10.51
C MET A 112 -15.79 -14.79 12.01
N GLU A 113 -16.68 -14.28 12.85
CA GLU A 113 -16.62 -14.48 14.31
C GLU A 113 -16.61 -15.98 14.69
N ARG A 114 -17.39 -16.78 13.97
CA ARG A 114 -17.46 -18.23 14.21
C ARG A 114 -16.24 -19.01 13.74
N TYR A 115 -15.71 -18.70 12.54
CA TYR A 115 -14.69 -19.52 11.86
C TYR A 115 -13.28 -18.95 11.91
N ALA A 116 -13.14 -17.64 12.12
CA ALA A 116 -11.88 -16.93 12.19
C ALA A 116 -11.89 -15.82 13.25
N PRO A 117 -12.20 -16.13 14.54
CA PRO A 117 -12.38 -15.10 15.58
C PRO A 117 -11.12 -14.26 15.87
N ASP A 118 -9.96 -14.76 15.48
CA ASP A 118 -8.69 -14.03 15.63
C ASP A 118 -8.37 -13.08 14.46
N VAL A 119 -9.24 -13.04 13.43
CA VAL A 119 -9.10 -12.17 12.25
C VAL A 119 -10.03 -10.98 12.38
N ARG A 120 -9.48 -9.79 12.33
CA ARG A 120 -10.24 -8.54 12.37
C ARG A 120 -10.87 -8.25 11.01
N THR A 121 -12.15 -8.09 10.99
CA THR A 121 -12.93 -7.75 9.80
C THR A 121 -13.15 -6.24 9.74
N GLN A 122 -12.82 -5.60 8.64
CA GLN A 122 -12.99 -4.17 8.49
C GLN A 122 -13.82 -3.87 7.24
N ALA A 123 -14.79 -2.96 7.38
CA ALA A 123 -15.56 -2.46 6.25
C ALA A 123 -14.65 -1.55 5.42
N TYR A 124 -14.29 -2.02 4.22
CA TYR A 124 -13.51 -1.23 3.28
C TYR A 124 -14.45 -0.33 2.50
N LEU A 125 -14.34 0.96 2.76
CA LEU A 125 -15.16 2.04 2.23
C LEU A 125 -14.27 2.99 1.43
N GLY A 126 -14.44 2.98 0.13
CA GLY A 126 -13.62 3.76 -0.79
C GLY A 126 -14.45 4.56 -1.78
N GLN A 127 -13.88 5.59 -2.35
CA GLN A 127 -14.42 6.30 -3.51
C GLN A 127 -13.37 7.25 -4.10
N ILE A 128 -13.54 7.57 -5.39
CA ILE A 128 -12.78 8.63 -6.05
C ILE A 128 -13.33 9.99 -5.60
N ARG A 129 -12.45 10.79 -5.00
CA ARG A 129 -12.79 12.14 -4.53
C ARG A 129 -12.93 13.10 -5.70
N VAL A 130 -13.78 14.10 -5.53
CA VAL A 130 -13.92 15.19 -6.50
C VAL A 130 -12.66 16.05 -6.51
N VAL A 131 -12.06 16.16 -7.70
CA VAL A 131 -10.88 16.97 -7.97
C VAL A 131 -11.07 17.70 -9.28
N GLU A 132 -10.98 19.01 -9.28
CA GLU A 132 -11.18 19.85 -10.50
C GLU A 132 -12.51 19.55 -11.22
N GLY A 133 -13.53 19.09 -10.47
CA GLY A 133 -14.87 18.75 -11.00
C GLY A 133 -14.99 17.33 -11.52
N GLU A 134 -13.95 16.50 -11.44
CA GLU A 134 -13.98 15.07 -11.74
C GLU A 134 -13.97 14.24 -10.45
N GLY A 135 -14.64 13.11 -10.44
CA GLY A 135 -14.79 12.23 -9.27
C GLY A 135 -16.23 12.10 -8.81
N VAL A 136 -16.43 11.53 -7.63
CA VAL A 136 -17.77 11.20 -7.11
C VAL A 136 -18.03 11.88 -5.76
N ILE A 137 -17.13 11.74 -4.78
CA ILE A 137 -17.38 12.18 -3.40
C ILE A 137 -16.60 13.45 -3.05
N GLU A 138 -17.30 14.41 -2.44
CA GLU A 138 -16.75 15.70 -2.02
C GLU A 138 -16.60 15.75 -0.50
N ILE A 139 -15.47 15.24 0.04
CA ILE A 139 -15.27 15.20 1.50
C ILE A 139 -14.93 16.57 2.12
N ASP A 140 -14.72 17.61 1.31
CA ASP A 140 -14.61 18.98 1.83
C ASP A 140 -15.96 19.52 2.31
N ASP A 141 -17.09 18.91 1.84
CA ASP A 141 -18.41 19.20 2.34
C ASP A 141 -18.63 18.54 3.71
N PRO A 142 -18.93 19.32 4.78
CA PRO A 142 -19.17 18.77 6.10
C PRO A 142 -20.44 17.89 6.20
N ASP A 143 -21.44 18.11 5.34
CA ASP A 143 -22.66 17.29 5.32
C ASP A 143 -22.35 15.90 4.77
N VAL A 144 -21.52 15.81 3.74
CA VAL A 144 -21.02 14.53 3.21
C VAL A 144 -20.20 13.79 4.27
N ARG A 145 -19.29 14.47 4.98
CA ARG A 145 -18.55 13.83 6.07
C ARG A 145 -19.45 13.32 7.19
N ALA A 146 -20.50 14.07 7.53
CA ALA A 146 -21.48 13.63 8.51
C ALA A 146 -22.25 12.38 8.06
N GLU A 147 -22.53 12.24 6.76
CA GLU A 147 -23.18 11.06 6.21
C GLU A 147 -22.23 9.85 6.16
N ILE A 148 -20.96 10.09 5.85
CA ILE A 148 -19.92 9.04 5.96
C ILE A 148 -19.90 8.46 7.38
N LEU A 149 -19.91 9.30 8.42
CA LEU A 149 -19.94 8.82 9.81
C LEU A 149 -21.19 8.01 10.15
N ARG A 150 -22.37 8.40 9.64
CA ARG A 150 -23.59 7.59 9.79
C ARG A 150 -23.47 6.24 9.08
N THR A 151 -22.83 6.23 7.93
CA THR A 151 -22.55 5.00 7.19
C THR A 151 -21.58 4.10 7.96
N ASP A 152 -20.53 4.66 8.57
CA ASP A 152 -19.59 3.92 9.43
C ASP A 152 -20.32 3.26 10.62
N GLU A 153 -21.23 3.97 11.27
CA GLU A 153 -22.06 3.43 12.37
C GLU A 153 -22.83 2.19 11.90
N ILE A 154 -23.44 2.23 10.72
CA ILE A 154 -24.16 1.08 10.14
C ILE A 154 -23.26 -0.13 10.02
N PHE A 155 -22.04 0.02 9.50
CA PHE A 155 -21.12 -1.10 9.34
C PHE A 155 -20.61 -1.64 10.69
N LEU A 156 -20.34 -0.78 11.65
CA LEU A 156 -20.00 -1.20 13.01
C LEU A 156 -21.17 -1.94 13.68
N ASP A 157 -22.41 -1.49 13.49
CA ASP A 157 -23.62 -2.18 13.98
C ASP A 157 -23.87 -3.54 13.30
N LEU A 158 -23.36 -3.73 12.07
CA LEU A 158 -23.36 -5.02 11.36
C LEU A 158 -22.26 -5.97 11.85
N GLY A 159 -21.44 -5.57 12.81
CA GLY A 159 -20.45 -6.42 13.48
C GLY A 159 -19.06 -6.40 12.86
N PHE A 160 -18.72 -5.39 12.04
CA PHE A 160 -17.33 -5.19 11.65
C PHE A 160 -16.47 -4.72 12.82
N ASP A 161 -15.23 -5.20 12.89
CA ASP A 161 -14.25 -4.82 13.91
C ASP A 161 -13.62 -3.45 13.63
N GLY A 162 -13.92 -2.84 12.49
CA GLY A 162 -13.37 -1.54 12.13
C GLY A 162 -13.80 -1.02 10.76
N ILE A 163 -13.34 0.20 10.51
CA ILE A 163 -13.52 0.92 9.25
C ILE A 163 -12.15 1.04 8.56
N HIS A 164 -12.12 0.78 7.27
CA HIS A 164 -10.95 0.96 6.40
C HIS A 164 -11.28 1.92 5.27
N TYR A 165 -10.69 3.12 5.30
CA TYR A 165 -10.89 4.10 4.25
C TYR A 165 -9.87 3.96 3.10
N ASP A 166 -10.39 4.10 1.87
CA ASP A 166 -9.64 4.19 0.64
C ASP A 166 -10.24 5.29 -0.24
N LEU A 167 -10.02 6.51 0.18
CA LEU A 167 -10.53 7.72 -0.48
C LEU A 167 -9.40 8.35 -1.31
N GLU A 168 -9.51 8.30 -2.62
CA GLU A 168 -8.45 8.74 -3.53
C GLU A 168 -8.88 9.88 -4.45
N PRO A 169 -7.97 10.79 -4.76
CA PRO A 169 -6.63 10.98 -4.22
C PRO A 169 -6.65 11.69 -2.86
N ILE A 170 -5.58 11.48 -2.07
CA ILE A 170 -5.34 12.23 -0.83
C ILE A 170 -4.23 13.23 -1.06
N TYR A 171 -4.50 14.50 -0.77
CA TYR A 171 -3.56 15.59 -1.00
C TYR A 171 -2.57 15.79 0.15
N PRO A 172 -1.39 16.36 -0.13
CA PRO A 172 -0.57 16.93 0.94
C PRO A 172 -1.40 17.95 1.74
N ASP A 173 -1.34 17.87 3.08
CA ASP A 173 -2.05 18.79 3.99
C ASP A 173 -3.59 18.78 3.88
N ASP A 174 -4.18 17.66 3.49
CA ASP A 174 -5.62 17.45 3.34
C ASP A 174 -6.37 17.56 4.68
N ARG A 175 -6.87 18.76 4.97
CA ARG A 175 -7.57 19.05 6.23
C ARG A 175 -8.89 18.30 6.35
N ALA A 176 -9.67 18.23 5.28
CA ALA A 176 -10.97 17.55 5.30
C ALA A 176 -10.82 16.07 5.60
N PHE A 177 -9.78 15.43 5.05
CA PHE A 177 -9.46 14.04 5.37
C PHE A 177 -9.01 13.86 6.83
N LEU A 178 -8.15 14.74 7.35
CA LEU A 178 -7.75 14.69 8.76
C LEU A 178 -8.90 14.92 9.71
N ASP A 179 -9.84 15.82 9.37
CA ASP A 179 -11.06 16.07 10.17
C ASP A 179 -11.99 14.86 10.15
N LEU A 180 -12.16 14.19 9.00
CA LEU A 180 -12.89 12.93 8.88
C LEU A 180 -12.25 11.85 9.76
N LEU A 181 -10.93 11.68 9.71
CA LEU A 181 -10.24 10.71 10.56
C LEU A 181 -10.41 10.98 12.05
N ASP A 182 -10.40 12.25 12.48
CA ASP A 182 -10.65 12.60 13.88
C ASP A 182 -12.06 12.21 14.32
N ALA A 183 -13.06 12.49 13.51
CA ALA A 183 -14.45 12.17 13.79
C ALA A 183 -14.69 10.64 13.80
N THR A 184 -14.20 9.93 12.77
CA THR A 184 -14.29 8.46 12.73
C THR A 184 -13.52 7.81 13.88
N ARG A 185 -12.36 8.39 14.26
CA ARG A 185 -11.59 7.90 15.41
C ARG A 185 -12.35 8.02 16.73
N ALA A 186 -13.12 9.09 16.91
CA ALA A 186 -13.98 9.23 18.09
C ALA A 186 -15.03 8.12 18.11
N LEU A 187 -15.73 7.91 16.99
CA LEU A 187 -16.73 6.86 16.83
C LEU A 187 -16.14 5.45 17.06
N THR A 188 -15.02 5.11 16.42
CA THR A 188 -14.43 3.77 16.55
C THR A 188 -13.94 3.48 17.96
N ARG A 189 -13.44 4.49 18.69
CA ARG A 189 -13.08 4.34 20.11
C ARG A 189 -14.28 4.03 21.01
N GLU A 190 -15.40 4.70 20.81
CA GLU A 190 -16.63 4.45 21.56
C GLU A 190 -17.15 3.02 21.35
N ARG A 191 -16.93 2.48 20.14
CA ARG A 191 -17.35 1.12 19.74
C ARG A 191 -16.27 0.06 19.97
N ASN A 192 -15.10 0.40 20.52
CA ASN A 192 -13.93 -0.49 20.63
C ASN A 192 -13.53 -1.10 19.28
N ALA A 193 -13.67 -0.35 18.20
CA ALA A 193 -13.38 -0.72 16.84
C ALA A 193 -12.08 -0.07 16.33
N LEU A 194 -11.59 -0.52 15.18
CA LEU A 194 -10.38 -0.01 14.55
C LEU A 194 -10.70 1.05 13.49
N LEU A 195 -9.80 2.00 13.35
CA LEU A 195 -9.72 2.86 12.19
C LEU A 195 -8.45 2.54 11.40
N SER A 196 -8.60 2.14 10.16
CA SER A 196 -7.49 1.97 9.24
C SER A 196 -7.68 2.76 7.95
N VAL A 197 -6.57 3.06 7.27
CA VAL A 197 -6.59 3.85 6.04
C VAL A 197 -5.63 3.27 5.00
N ALA A 198 -6.03 3.25 3.73
CA ALA A 198 -5.14 3.07 2.60
C ALA A 198 -4.60 4.45 2.16
N LEU A 199 -3.32 4.50 1.83
CA LEU A 199 -2.64 5.68 1.32
C LEU A 199 -1.69 5.31 0.19
N GLU A 200 -1.54 6.19 -0.77
CA GLU A 200 -0.44 6.10 -1.71
C GLU A 200 0.92 6.22 -1.00
N GLN A 201 1.97 5.69 -1.62
CA GLN A 201 3.32 5.85 -1.11
C GLN A 201 3.71 7.33 -0.98
N PRO A 202 4.32 7.74 0.14
CA PRO A 202 4.68 9.15 0.36
C PRO A 202 5.79 9.60 -0.57
N THR A 203 5.80 10.90 -0.87
CA THR A 203 6.98 11.58 -1.40
C THR A 203 8.02 11.68 -0.28
N LEU A 204 9.20 11.10 -0.49
CA LEU A 204 10.25 11.04 0.52
C LEU A 204 11.22 12.20 0.39
N ALA A 205 11.59 12.82 1.53
CA ALA A 205 12.53 13.93 1.60
C ALA A 205 13.99 13.42 1.58
N ASP A 206 14.38 12.60 0.61
CA ASP A 206 15.73 12.06 0.47
C ASP A 206 16.39 12.47 -0.86
N ALA A 207 17.72 12.26 -0.96
CA ALA A 207 18.50 12.59 -2.14
C ALA A 207 18.14 11.76 -3.38
N ALA A 208 17.44 10.65 -3.23
CA ALA A 208 17.01 9.78 -4.32
C ALA A 208 15.69 10.24 -4.96
N GLN A 209 14.91 11.10 -4.29
CA GLN A 209 13.59 11.52 -4.77
C GLN A 209 13.61 12.12 -6.18
N PRO A 210 14.53 13.03 -6.55
CA PRO A 210 14.55 13.57 -7.92
C PRO A 210 14.82 12.50 -8.99
N VAL A 211 15.65 11.51 -8.66
CA VAL A 211 15.92 10.38 -9.57
C VAL A 211 14.70 9.48 -9.66
N TYR A 212 14.06 9.20 -8.54
CA TYR A 212 12.83 8.43 -8.47
C TYR A 212 11.72 9.06 -9.32
N ASP A 213 11.48 10.37 -9.16
CA ASP A 213 10.46 11.10 -9.94
C ASP A 213 10.77 11.11 -11.46
N ALA A 214 12.05 11.08 -11.82
CA ALA A 214 12.46 11.00 -13.22
C ALA A 214 12.27 9.59 -13.82
N LEU A 215 12.30 8.54 -13.00
CA LEU A 215 12.10 7.15 -13.41
C LEU A 215 10.64 6.74 -13.48
N LEU A 216 9.78 7.38 -12.68
CA LEU A 216 8.36 7.08 -12.71
C LEU A 216 7.76 7.55 -14.03
N PRO A 217 7.07 6.67 -14.77
CA PRO A 217 6.30 7.10 -15.91
C PRO A 217 5.23 8.09 -15.41
N ARG A 218 5.09 9.19 -16.15
CA ARG A 218 3.98 10.12 -15.93
C ARG A 218 2.69 9.41 -16.32
N GLN A 219 2.12 8.69 -15.39
CA GLN A 219 0.93 7.91 -15.65
C GLN A 219 -0.30 8.79 -15.83
N GLY A 220 -0.98 8.56 -16.90
CA GLY A 220 -2.30 8.78 -17.45
C GLY A 220 -3.36 9.46 -16.61
N ALA A 221 -4.59 9.06 -16.67
CA ALA A 221 -5.79 9.73 -16.22
C ALA A 221 -5.81 10.31 -14.78
N PHE A 222 -5.00 9.81 -13.88
CA PHE A 222 -4.83 10.38 -12.54
C PHE A 222 -3.57 11.25 -12.47
N ARG A 223 -3.63 12.39 -13.12
CA ARG A 223 -2.56 13.41 -13.11
C ARG A 223 -2.42 14.11 -11.77
N HIS A 224 -2.51 13.40 -10.65
CA HIS A 224 -2.33 14.07 -9.38
C HIS A 224 -0.90 13.96 -8.89
N PRO A 225 -0.16 15.08 -8.84
CA PRO A 225 1.17 15.14 -8.26
C PRO A 225 1.14 15.00 -6.72
N ALA A 226 -0.01 14.73 -6.15
CA ALA A 226 -0.28 14.86 -4.74
C ALA A 226 -0.14 13.53 -4.01
N ARG A 227 1.08 13.01 -3.95
CA ARG A 227 1.41 11.96 -2.99
C ARG A 227 1.50 12.56 -1.59
N PRO A 228 1.10 11.83 -0.54
CA PRO A 228 1.26 12.27 0.84
C PRO A 228 2.70 12.71 1.13
N THR A 229 2.86 13.82 1.83
CA THR A 229 4.17 14.19 2.39
C THR A 229 4.47 13.32 3.62
N GLU A 230 5.74 13.27 4.03
CA GLU A 230 6.12 12.59 5.26
C GLU A 230 5.39 13.16 6.50
N ASP A 231 5.21 14.49 6.55
CA ASP A 231 4.51 15.12 7.68
C ASP A 231 3.02 14.80 7.68
N PHE A 232 2.39 14.76 6.52
CA PHE A 232 1.01 14.33 6.40
C PHE A 232 0.84 12.85 6.81
N LEU A 233 1.76 11.98 6.37
CA LEU A 233 1.76 10.58 6.80
C LEU A 233 1.89 10.43 8.32
N ARG A 234 2.72 11.25 8.97
CA ARG A 234 2.82 11.29 10.44
C ARG A 234 1.52 11.77 11.09
N ALA A 235 0.82 12.74 10.48
CA ALA A 235 -0.46 13.23 10.97
C ALA A 235 -1.54 12.15 10.91
N VAL A 236 -1.66 11.45 9.78
CA VAL A 236 -2.58 10.31 9.60
C VAL A 236 -2.27 9.19 10.61
N ALA A 237 -1.00 8.80 10.75
CA ALA A 237 -0.58 7.76 11.70
C ALA A 237 -0.83 8.12 13.18
N GLY A 238 -1.01 9.40 13.49
CA GLY A 238 -1.44 9.86 14.81
C GLY A 238 -2.95 9.66 15.09
N LYS A 239 -3.73 9.41 14.02
CA LYS A 239 -5.21 9.32 14.08
C LYS A 239 -5.71 7.90 13.79
N ALA A 240 -5.02 7.13 12.96
CA ALA A 240 -5.40 5.77 12.58
C ALA A 240 -4.67 4.71 13.41
N ASP A 241 -5.34 3.58 13.67
CA ASP A 241 -4.74 2.40 14.30
C ASP A 241 -3.86 1.62 13.34
N GLN A 242 -4.18 1.69 12.06
CA GLN A 242 -3.49 1.00 10.99
C GLN A 242 -3.39 1.89 9.75
N VAL A 243 -2.26 1.79 9.06
CA VAL A 243 -2.05 2.43 7.76
C VAL A 243 -1.56 1.38 6.77
N ALA A 244 -2.26 1.21 5.67
CA ALA A 244 -1.86 0.40 4.54
C ALA A 244 -1.30 1.31 3.43
N ILE A 245 -0.05 1.10 3.05
CA ILE A 245 0.59 1.89 1.99
C ILE A 245 0.52 1.13 0.67
N MET A 246 -0.14 1.70 -0.32
CA MET A 246 -0.23 1.16 -1.67
C MET A 246 1.08 1.41 -2.42
N THR A 247 2.01 0.45 -2.33
CA THR A 247 3.35 0.53 -2.93
C THR A 247 3.44 -0.14 -4.31
N TYR A 248 2.32 -0.42 -4.94
CA TYR A 248 2.19 -1.03 -6.26
C TYR A 248 1.72 -0.01 -7.31
N ASP A 249 1.56 -0.45 -8.57
CA ASP A 249 1.18 0.36 -9.73
C ASP A 249 2.20 1.46 -10.11
N VAL A 250 3.47 1.21 -9.88
CA VAL A 250 4.53 2.17 -10.20
C VAL A 250 5.19 1.95 -11.55
N ALA A 251 4.94 0.81 -12.21
CA ALA A 251 5.38 0.48 -13.57
C ALA A 251 6.88 0.67 -13.83
N LEU A 252 7.72 0.34 -12.87
CA LEU A 252 9.17 0.39 -13.03
C LEU A 252 9.67 -0.75 -13.93
N PRO A 253 10.62 -0.49 -14.84
CA PRO A 253 10.89 -1.39 -15.97
C PRO A 253 11.72 -2.63 -15.65
N THR A 254 12.25 -2.79 -14.46
CA THR A 254 13.07 -3.94 -14.05
C THR A 254 12.79 -4.37 -12.61
N GLU A 255 12.97 -5.66 -12.32
CA GLU A 255 12.83 -6.22 -10.97
C GLU A 255 13.69 -5.49 -9.94
N SER A 256 14.93 -5.13 -10.29
CA SER A 256 15.81 -4.43 -9.36
C SER A 256 15.33 -3.01 -9.04
N LEU A 257 14.71 -2.32 -9.99
CA LEU A 257 14.11 -1.00 -9.76
C LEU A 257 12.79 -1.11 -8.97
N ALA A 258 11.94 -2.07 -9.33
CA ALA A 258 10.72 -2.33 -8.58
C ALA A 258 11.03 -2.78 -7.15
N GLY A 259 11.97 -3.70 -6.97
CA GLY A 259 12.43 -4.13 -5.66
C GLY A 259 13.09 -3.02 -4.84
N TRP A 260 13.84 -2.12 -5.48
CA TRP A 260 14.38 -0.92 -4.82
C TRP A 260 13.25 0.02 -4.37
N HIS A 261 12.23 0.22 -5.18
CA HIS A 261 11.05 0.99 -4.82
C HIS A 261 10.38 0.43 -3.55
N PHE A 262 10.05 -0.87 -3.53
CA PHE A 262 9.47 -1.51 -2.35
C PHE A 262 10.37 -1.38 -1.12
N ALA A 263 11.67 -1.62 -1.27
CA ALA A 263 12.62 -1.53 -0.16
C ALA A 263 12.74 -0.11 0.41
N ARG A 264 12.83 0.88 -0.48
CA ARG A 264 12.95 2.29 -0.09
C ARG A 264 11.72 2.76 0.69
N HIS A 265 10.51 2.50 0.15
CA HIS A 265 9.28 2.93 0.81
C HIS A 265 8.98 2.14 2.07
N THR A 266 9.24 0.82 2.09
CA THR A 266 9.11 0.02 3.31
C THR A 266 9.98 0.58 4.43
N ARG A 267 11.28 0.80 4.17
CA ARG A 267 12.17 1.38 5.17
C ARG A 267 11.68 2.74 5.64
N ALA A 268 11.44 3.66 4.73
CA ALA A 268 11.05 5.03 5.07
C ALA A 268 9.74 5.08 5.88
N VAL A 269 8.70 4.36 5.44
CA VAL A 269 7.40 4.33 6.14
C VAL A 269 7.55 3.73 7.54
N LEU A 270 8.27 2.63 7.69
CA LEU A 270 8.46 2.00 9.00
C LEU A 270 9.30 2.89 9.94
N GLU A 271 10.29 3.61 9.45
CA GLU A 271 11.05 4.61 10.22
C GLU A 271 10.18 5.83 10.61
N LEU A 272 9.30 6.29 9.71
CA LEU A 272 8.46 7.47 9.92
C LEU A 272 7.33 7.23 10.91
N ILE A 273 6.60 6.12 10.78
CA ILE A 273 5.33 5.88 11.49
C ILE A 273 5.24 4.54 12.23
N GLY A 274 6.14 3.60 12.00
CA GLY A 274 6.08 2.25 12.58
C GLY A 274 6.16 2.18 14.12
N ASP A 275 6.53 3.26 14.79
CA ASP A 275 6.46 3.36 16.25
C ASP A 275 5.09 3.86 16.76
N ARG A 276 4.22 4.33 15.90
CA ARG A 276 2.95 5.00 16.22
C ARG A 276 1.73 4.16 15.90
N THR A 277 1.73 3.53 14.73
CA THR A 277 0.60 2.77 14.19
C THR A 277 1.05 1.45 13.59
N THR A 278 0.12 0.51 13.41
CA THR A 278 0.38 -0.71 12.63
C THR A 278 0.51 -0.35 11.17
N VAL A 279 1.51 -0.92 10.49
CA VAL A 279 1.79 -0.62 9.08
C VAL A 279 1.67 -1.88 8.23
N PHE A 280 0.91 -1.78 7.15
CA PHE A 280 0.88 -2.78 6.09
C PHE A 280 1.47 -2.21 4.81
N ILE A 281 2.46 -2.89 4.25
CA ILE A 281 3.01 -2.56 2.94
C ILE A 281 2.21 -3.33 1.89
N GLY A 282 1.52 -2.62 1.03
CA GLY A 282 0.72 -3.21 -0.04
C GLY A 282 1.60 -3.96 -1.04
N VAL A 283 1.24 -5.20 -1.34
CA VAL A 283 1.92 -6.03 -2.35
C VAL A 283 0.91 -6.56 -3.37
N PRO A 284 1.22 -6.50 -4.67
CA PRO A 284 0.28 -6.88 -5.71
C PRO A 284 0.29 -8.39 -5.97
N THR A 285 -0.88 -8.95 -6.29
CA THR A 285 -1.05 -10.30 -6.86
C THR A 285 -1.77 -10.27 -8.20
N TYR A 286 -1.96 -9.08 -8.76
CA TYR A 286 -2.51 -8.90 -10.10
C TYR A 286 -1.40 -8.46 -11.06
N ARG A 287 -1.62 -8.73 -12.36
CA ARG A 287 -0.74 -8.25 -13.42
C ARG A 287 -1.53 -7.24 -14.26
N PRO A 288 -1.12 -5.97 -14.28
CA PRO A 288 -1.75 -4.99 -15.15
C PRO A 288 -1.70 -5.47 -16.61
N PRO A 289 -2.80 -5.45 -17.36
CA PRO A 289 -2.85 -6.01 -18.72
C PRO A 289 -1.94 -5.29 -19.73
N MET A 290 -1.52 -4.08 -19.42
CA MET A 290 -0.69 -3.25 -20.32
C MET A 290 0.79 -3.21 -19.95
N MET A 291 1.21 -3.84 -18.85
CA MET A 291 2.59 -3.76 -18.37
C MET A 291 3.05 -5.12 -17.83
N PRO A 292 3.75 -5.93 -18.63
CA PRO A 292 4.30 -7.23 -18.20
C PRO A 292 5.59 -7.03 -17.39
N TRP A 293 5.56 -6.11 -16.42
CA TRP A 293 6.75 -5.66 -15.76
C TRP A 293 7.06 -6.47 -14.52
N ALA A 294 8.17 -6.22 -14.01
CA ALA A 294 8.85 -6.64 -12.83
C ALA A 294 8.09 -6.42 -11.49
N GLU A 295 6.85 -5.96 -11.54
CA GLU A 295 6.04 -5.68 -10.36
C GLU A 295 5.10 -6.85 -10.10
N ASP A 296 5.62 -7.88 -9.47
CA ASP A 296 4.89 -9.05 -9.03
C ASP A 296 5.08 -9.31 -7.53
N LEU A 297 4.37 -10.29 -6.99
CA LEU A 297 4.42 -10.64 -5.57
C LEU A 297 5.83 -11.02 -5.11
N GLU A 298 6.61 -11.73 -5.91
CA GLU A 298 7.96 -12.18 -5.55
C GLU A 298 8.90 -10.98 -5.39
N VAL A 299 8.93 -10.10 -6.37
CA VAL A 299 9.73 -8.86 -6.34
C VAL A 299 9.29 -7.95 -5.21
N ALA A 300 7.98 -7.80 -5.01
CA ALA A 300 7.43 -6.98 -3.93
C ALA A 300 7.86 -7.51 -2.55
N LEU A 301 7.63 -8.79 -2.26
CA LEU A 301 8.01 -9.40 -0.99
C LEU A 301 9.51 -9.33 -0.74
N ARG A 302 10.32 -9.58 -1.76
CA ARG A 302 11.78 -9.47 -1.66
C ARG A 302 12.21 -8.04 -1.37
N GLY A 303 11.59 -7.05 -2.02
CA GLY A 303 11.82 -5.63 -1.78
C GLY A 303 11.43 -5.22 -0.35
N VAL A 304 10.24 -5.60 0.12
CA VAL A 304 9.77 -5.34 1.49
C VAL A 304 10.74 -5.93 2.52
N ARG A 305 11.11 -7.20 2.39
CA ARG A 305 12.08 -7.87 3.28
C ARG A 305 13.41 -7.14 3.31
N ARG A 306 13.89 -6.67 2.14
CA ARG A 306 15.12 -5.87 2.08
C ARG A 306 14.97 -4.51 2.77
N GLY A 307 13.82 -3.85 2.63
CA GLY A 307 13.53 -2.62 3.35
C GLY A 307 13.59 -2.81 4.87
N ILE A 308 13.07 -3.95 5.36
CA ILE A 308 13.15 -4.32 6.78
C ILE A 308 14.60 -4.60 7.22
N ASP A 309 15.41 -5.31 6.40
CA ASP A 309 16.83 -5.56 6.69
C ASP A 309 17.67 -4.26 6.78
N LEU A 310 17.19 -3.18 6.18
CA LEU A 310 17.86 -1.87 6.20
C LEU A 310 17.46 -0.99 7.40
N LEU A 311 16.53 -1.43 8.25
CA LEU A 311 16.16 -0.70 9.46
C LEU A 311 17.25 -0.81 10.51
N ASP A 312 17.55 0.30 11.18
CA ASP A 312 18.48 0.30 12.30
C ASP A 312 17.93 -0.47 13.52
N ARG A 313 16.60 -0.49 13.66
CA ARG A 313 15.88 -1.23 14.70
C ARG A 313 14.46 -1.57 14.22
N PRO A 314 13.85 -2.65 14.75
CA PRO A 314 12.47 -2.95 14.41
C PRO A 314 11.51 -1.87 14.96
N PRO A 315 10.38 -1.61 14.27
CA PRO A 315 9.32 -0.75 14.77
C PRO A 315 8.71 -1.28 16.08
N LYS A 316 8.11 -0.38 16.89
CA LYS A 316 7.45 -0.75 18.14
C LYS A 316 6.04 -1.31 17.94
N ARG A 317 5.36 -0.92 16.86
CA ARG A 317 4.04 -1.44 16.51
C ARG A 317 4.16 -2.59 15.52
N PRO A 318 3.17 -3.45 15.42
CA PRO A 318 3.12 -4.50 14.41
C PRO A 318 3.26 -3.94 13.00
N TYR A 319 3.86 -4.71 12.11
CA TYR A 319 3.96 -4.40 10.70
C TYR A 319 3.91 -5.68 9.87
N GLY A 320 3.52 -5.55 8.63
CA GLY A 320 3.43 -6.68 7.71
C GLY A 320 3.15 -6.25 6.30
N VAL A 321 2.64 -7.18 5.51
CA VAL A 321 2.18 -6.89 4.14
C VAL A 321 0.66 -6.91 4.07
N GLY A 322 0.10 -6.07 3.18
CA GLY A 322 -1.28 -6.14 2.75
C GLY A 322 -1.34 -6.69 1.34
N ILE A 323 -2.00 -7.83 1.13
CA ILE A 323 -2.08 -8.50 -0.17
C ILE A 323 -3.26 -7.91 -0.96
N TYR A 324 -2.96 -7.30 -2.09
CA TYR A 324 -3.95 -6.81 -3.04
C TYR A 324 -3.92 -7.65 -4.31
N ALA A 325 -4.81 -8.69 -4.46
CA ALA A 325 -5.96 -8.92 -3.58
C ALA A 325 -6.33 -10.41 -3.54
N ALA A 326 -7.23 -10.79 -2.63
CA ALA A 326 -7.68 -12.18 -2.48
C ALA A 326 -8.17 -12.84 -3.79
N TRP A 327 -8.80 -12.08 -4.66
CA TRP A 327 -9.39 -12.58 -5.92
C TRP A 327 -8.41 -12.70 -7.09
N THR A 328 -7.23 -12.16 -6.97
CA THR A 328 -6.16 -12.25 -7.98
C THR A 328 -5.04 -13.18 -7.55
N THR A 329 -4.96 -13.51 -6.26
CA THR A 329 -3.90 -14.37 -5.72
C THR A 329 -4.15 -15.83 -6.12
N SER A 330 -3.26 -16.37 -6.93
CA SER A 330 -3.27 -17.79 -7.33
C SER A 330 -2.76 -18.71 -6.24
N ALA A 331 -2.97 -20.03 -6.40
CA ALA A 331 -2.44 -21.02 -5.49
C ALA A 331 -0.91 -20.97 -5.37
N ASP A 332 -0.22 -20.78 -6.51
CA ASP A 332 1.24 -20.68 -6.57
C ASP A 332 1.75 -19.43 -5.84
N GLU A 333 1.04 -18.29 -5.97
CA GLU A 333 1.37 -17.06 -5.24
C GLU A 333 1.15 -17.20 -3.72
N TRP A 334 0.12 -17.95 -3.28
CA TRP A 334 -0.02 -18.28 -1.87
C TRP A 334 1.12 -19.17 -1.37
N GLU A 335 1.61 -20.11 -2.15
CA GLU A 335 2.79 -20.90 -1.82
C GLU A 335 4.05 -20.05 -1.75
N LEU A 336 4.26 -19.18 -2.74
CA LEU A 336 5.37 -18.23 -2.78
C LEU A 336 5.33 -17.28 -1.57
N TYR A 337 4.16 -16.75 -1.23
CA TYR A 337 3.96 -15.91 -0.05
C TYR A 337 4.37 -16.65 1.24
N ARG A 338 3.87 -17.86 1.45
CA ARG A 338 4.23 -18.65 2.64
C ARG A 338 5.72 -18.93 2.70
N ALA A 339 6.32 -19.33 1.60
CA ALA A 339 7.73 -19.69 1.53
C ALA A 339 8.67 -18.50 1.76
N ASN A 340 8.32 -17.32 1.23
CA ASN A 340 9.20 -16.15 1.22
C ASN A 340 8.90 -15.14 2.33
N TRP A 341 7.65 -15.05 2.78
CA TRP A 341 7.25 -14.04 3.76
C TRP A 341 7.04 -14.59 5.17
N LEU A 342 6.30 -15.68 5.32
CA LEU A 342 6.01 -16.20 6.66
C LEU A 342 7.30 -16.72 7.32
N PRO A 343 7.44 -16.54 8.65
CA PRO A 343 8.53 -17.18 9.37
C PRO A 343 8.42 -18.71 9.20
N PRO A 344 9.56 -19.41 9.05
CA PRO A 344 9.55 -20.86 8.97
C PRO A 344 8.79 -21.44 10.17
N GLU A 345 8.02 -22.49 9.94
CA GLU A 345 7.42 -23.22 11.06
C GLU A 345 8.57 -23.67 11.97
N THR A 346 8.58 -23.16 13.20
CA THR A 346 9.49 -23.70 14.21
C THR A 346 9.12 -25.17 14.37
N GLY A 347 9.90 -26.04 13.77
CA GLY A 347 9.68 -27.46 13.80
C GLY A 347 9.41 -27.87 15.24
N LYS A 348 8.35 -28.66 15.44
CA LYS A 348 8.29 -29.54 16.62
C LYS A 348 9.60 -30.28 16.61
N ALA A 349 10.49 -29.91 17.55
CA ALA A 349 11.65 -30.74 17.82
C ALA A 349 11.14 -32.15 17.96
N SER A 350 11.50 -33.01 17.02
CA SER A 350 11.29 -34.44 17.11
C SER A 350 12.02 -34.89 18.35
N GLY A 351 11.27 -35.00 19.44
CA GLY A 351 11.70 -35.71 20.65
C GLY A 351 11.40 -37.19 20.51
#